data_5de688f4b1e5ce4e84a94bac9f4d170b
#
_entry.id   5de688f4b1e5ce4e84a94bac9f4d170b
#
_cell.length_a   1.000
_cell.length_b   1.000
_cell.length_c   1.000
_cell.angle_alpha   90.00
_cell.angle_beta   90.00
_cell.angle_gamma   90.00
#
_symmetry.space_group_name_H-M   'P 1'
#
loop_
_entity.id
_entity.type
_entity.pdbx_description
1 polymer ?
#
loop_
_entity_poly.entity_id
_entity_poly.type
_entity_poly.pdbx_seq_one_letter_code
_entity_poly.pdbx_strand_id
1 'polypeptide(L)'
;VLLSAATNKEVLFYGNEEYVLAESIVENEGWIELVRKQINRLFNTATYVIPREISDNWFDLLPPLYGGLYWNLALLQDLIKKYMPEYRLITANENQGLETIRAGIVPEDSVIGNFADLVYARLIEDSALNIPVRLERENLRQKLIEYKMIQGNELIYTLPKVLDGAKYAWTDDGESVLILQ
;
A
#
# COMPACT_ATOMS: atom_id res chain seq x y z
N VAL A 1 15.11 19.47 0.01
CA VAL A 1 14.51 19.33 1.36
C VAL A 1 13.62 18.09 1.44
N LEU A 2 12.67 17.88 0.52
CA LEU A 2 11.74 16.73 0.55
C LEU A 2 12.45 15.37 0.39
N LEU A 3 13.48 15.26 -0.46
CA LEU A 3 14.24 14.01 -0.64
C LEU A 3 15.04 13.64 0.61
N SER A 4 15.52 14.62 1.38
CA SER A 4 16.25 14.35 2.62
C SER A 4 15.30 13.87 3.74
N ALA A 5 14.07 14.38 3.78
CA ALA A 5 13.07 13.93 4.75
C ALA A 5 12.61 12.47 4.52
N ALA A 6 12.57 12.01 3.25
CA ALA A 6 12.16 10.64 2.92
C ALA A 6 13.08 9.56 3.50
N THR A 7 14.37 9.87 3.70
CA THR A 7 15.38 8.94 4.22
C THR A 7 15.81 9.25 5.65
N ASN A 8 15.47 10.45 6.16
CA ASN A 8 15.84 10.88 7.49
C ASN A 8 14.89 10.24 8.54
N LYS A 9 15.45 9.41 9.43
CA LYS A 9 14.72 8.80 10.55
C LYS A 9 14.37 9.77 11.68
N GLU A 10 14.94 10.98 11.67
CA GLU A 10 14.65 11.98 12.71
C GLU A 10 13.28 12.64 12.54
N VAL A 11 12.70 12.59 11.33
CA VAL A 11 11.37 13.12 11.04
C VAL A 11 10.47 12.04 10.45
N LEU A 12 9.18 12.13 10.73
CA LEU A 12 8.14 11.25 10.20
C LEU A 12 7.12 12.07 9.43
N PHE A 13 6.70 11.55 8.29
CA PHE A 13 5.64 12.15 7.50
C PHE A 13 4.28 11.88 8.19
N TYR A 14 3.53 12.95 8.46
CA TYR A 14 2.26 12.88 9.18
C TYR A 14 1.04 13.03 8.25
N GLY A 15 1.24 13.42 7.00
CA GLY A 15 0.20 13.72 6.02
C GLY A 15 0.03 15.22 5.80
N ASN A 16 -0.67 15.62 4.76
CA ASN A 16 -0.97 17.01 4.43
C ASN A 16 0.29 17.94 4.42
N GLU A 17 1.39 17.45 3.87
CA GLU A 17 2.70 18.13 3.87
C GLU A 17 3.30 18.39 5.28
N GLU A 18 2.73 17.79 6.32
CA GLU A 18 3.19 17.91 7.69
C GLU A 18 4.20 16.82 8.06
N TYR A 19 5.18 17.21 8.87
CA TYR A 19 6.20 16.33 9.43
C TYR A 19 6.28 16.51 10.94
N VAL A 20 6.54 15.42 11.64
CA VAL A 20 6.73 15.41 13.09
C VAL A 20 8.12 14.86 13.41
N LEU A 21 8.70 15.30 14.52
CA LEU A 21 9.95 14.72 15.00
C LEU A 21 9.72 13.29 15.47
N ALA A 22 10.55 12.35 15.01
CA ALA A 22 10.43 10.95 15.40
C ALA A 22 10.54 10.78 16.93
N GLU A 23 11.42 11.53 17.59
CA GLU A 23 11.58 11.50 19.05
C GLU A 23 10.34 11.93 19.85
N SER A 24 9.42 12.68 19.22
CA SER A 24 8.15 13.05 19.84
C SER A 24 7.08 11.97 19.76
N ILE A 25 7.32 10.91 18.99
CA ILE A 25 6.40 9.80 18.76
C ILE A 25 7.04 8.49 19.20
N VAL A 26 8.25 8.19 18.71
CA VAL A 26 8.98 6.96 19.00
C VAL A 26 9.73 7.12 20.32
N GLU A 27 9.16 6.66 21.40
CA GLU A 27 9.76 6.77 22.73
C GLU A 27 11.04 5.93 22.87
N ASN A 28 10.99 4.71 22.35
CA ASN A 28 12.11 3.75 22.43
C ASN A 28 11.84 2.53 21.52
N GLU A 29 12.78 1.61 21.48
CA GLU A 29 12.68 0.36 20.73
C GLU A 29 11.44 -0.47 21.12
N GLY A 30 11.08 -0.51 22.39
CA GLY A 30 9.89 -1.20 22.89
C GLY A 30 8.58 -0.63 22.32
N TRP A 31 8.52 0.67 22.10
CA TRP A 31 7.38 1.32 21.46
C TRP A 31 7.22 0.85 20.00
N ILE A 32 8.32 0.79 19.24
CA ILE A 32 8.34 0.25 17.86
C ILE A 32 7.89 -1.21 17.85
N GLU A 33 8.33 -2.02 18.82
CA GLU A 33 7.91 -3.43 18.93
C GLU A 33 6.41 -3.58 19.17
N LEU A 34 5.78 -2.68 19.92
CA LEU A 34 4.33 -2.69 20.09
C LEU A 34 3.60 -2.43 18.77
N VAL A 35 4.07 -1.46 17.97
CA VAL A 35 3.53 -1.19 16.63
C VAL A 35 3.74 -2.41 15.72
N ARG A 36 4.97 -2.94 15.68
CA ARG A 36 5.34 -4.12 14.88
C ARG A 36 4.45 -5.32 15.20
N LYS A 37 4.19 -5.57 16.48
CA LYS A 37 3.30 -6.65 16.91
C LYS A 37 1.89 -6.53 16.34
N GLN A 38 1.34 -5.31 16.25
CA GLN A 38 0.00 -5.13 15.68
C GLN A 38 0.03 -5.31 14.15
N ILE A 39 1.07 -4.87 13.48
CA ILE A 39 1.24 -5.10 12.03
C ILE A 39 1.38 -6.61 11.76
N ASN A 40 2.21 -7.32 12.52
CA ASN A 40 2.35 -8.78 12.40
C ASN A 40 1.02 -9.52 12.51
N ARG A 41 0.11 -9.03 13.35
CA ARG A 41 -1.23 -9.64 13.48
C ARG A 41 -2.07 -9.55 12.22
N LEU A 42 -1.90 -8.51 11.41
CA LEU A 42 -2.58 -8.40 10.12
C LEU A 42 -2.14 -9.52 9.16
N PHE A 43 -0.88 -9.96 9.28
CA PHE A 43 -0.29 -11.02 8.45
C PHE A 43 -0.50 -12.45 8.98
N ASN A 44 -1.18 -12.64 10.11
CA ASN A 44 -1.51 -13.98 10.59
C ASN A 44 -2.44 -14.74 9.63
N THR A 45 -3.26 -14.03 8.87
CA THR A 45 -4.26 -14.60 7.95
C THR A 45 -4.17 -14.04 6.53
N ALA A 46 -3.33 -13.06 6.29
CA ALA A 46 -3.19 -12.38 5.02
C ALA A 46 -1.74 -12.45 4.51
N THR A 47 -1.56 -12.59 3.21
CA THR A 47 -0.24 -12.56 2.54
C THR A 47 0.16 -11.14 2.13
N TYR A 48 -0.78 -10.23 2.11
CA TYR A 48 -0.61 -8.79 1.88
C TYR A 48 -1.69 -8.01 2.63
N VAL A 49 -1.46 -6.73 2.85
CA VAL A 49 -2.43 -5.81 3.46
C VAL A 49 -2.61 -4.60 2.54
N ILE A 50 -3.84 -4.21 2.28
CA ILE A 50 -4.16 -2.97 1.57
C ILE A 50 -4.37 -1.88 2.62
N PRO A 51 -3.50 -0.86 2.71
CA PRO A 51 -3.55 0.13 3.80
C PRO A 51 -4.92 0.80 3.95
N ARG A 52 -5.57 1.14 2.85
CA ARG A 52 -6.89 1.79 2.85
C ARG A 52 -8.05 0.86 3.27
N GLU A 53 -7.81 -0.43 3.43
CA GLU A 53 -8.77 -1.39 4.02
C GLU A 53 -8.62 -1.49 5.55
N ILE A 54 -7.53 -0.98 6.12
CA ILE A 54 -7.34 -0.95 7.58
C ILE A 54 -8.45 -0.07 8.19
N SER A 55 -9.20 -0.65 9.11
CA SER A 55 -10.29 0.06 9.79
C SER A 55 -9.75 1.08 10.79
N ASP A 56 -10.49 2.16 11.02
CA ASP A 56 -10.10 3.18 12.00
C ASP A 56 -9.93 2.58 13.41
N ASN A 57 -10.77 1.62 13.79
CA ASN A 57 -10.68 0.92 15.07
C ASN A 57 -9.39 0.11 15.26
N TRP A 58 -8.71 -0.26 14.17
CA TRP A 58 -7.43 -0.95 14.28
C TRP A 58 -6.35 -0.03 14.87
N PHE A 59 -6.41 1.26 14.59
CA PHE A 59 -5.47 2.24 15.15
C PHE A 59 -5.58 2.35 16.67
N ASP A 60 -6.73 2.00 17.28
CA ASP A 60 -6.92 1.97 18.73
C ASP A 60 -6.07 0.87 19.40
N LEU A 61 -5.57 -0.10 18.63
CA LEU A 61 -4.69 -1.17 19.12
C LEU A 61 -3.22 -0.74 19.20
N LEU A 62 -2.87 0.39 18.60
CA LEU A 62 -1.51 0.93 18.57
C LEU A 62 -1.22 1.70 19.87
N PRO A 63 0.06 1.86 20.22
CA PRO A 63 0.43 2.71 21.36
C PRO A 63 -0.11 4.12 21.18
N PRO A 64 -0.55 4.80 22.23
CA PRO A 64 -1.07 6.15 22.14
C PRO A 64 0.00 7.13 21.65
N LEU A 65 -0.44 8.14 20.92
CA LEU A 65 0.37 9.29 20.55
C LEU A 65 0.11 10.45 21.50
N TYR A 66 1.11 11.30 21.69
CA TYR A 66 1.04 12.47 22.59
C TYR A 66 1.00 13.79 21.78
N GLY A 67 0.81 14.90 22.47
CA GLY A 67 0.85 16.20 21.86
C GLY A 67 -0.31 16.54 20.92
N GLY A 68 -1.47 15.89 21.09
CA GLY A 68 -2.63 16.09 20.22
C GLY A 68 -2.55 15.38 18.87
N LEU A 69 -1.53 14.52 18.69
CA LEU A 69 -1.39 13.69 17.49
C LEU A 69 -2.31 12.45 17.57
N TYR A 70 -2.74 11.97 16.43
CA TYR A 70 -3.52 10.74 16.27
C TYR A 70 -2.97 9.90 15.13
N TRP A 71 -3.19 8.60 15.17
CA TRP A 71 -2.78 7.69 14.14
C TRP A 71 -3.48 7.95 12.81
N ASN A 72 -2.74 7.85 11.74
CA ASN A 72 -3.24 7.88 10.37
C ASN A 72 -2.37 7.01 9.46
N LEU A 73 -2.84 6.75 8.24
CA LEU A 73 -2.13 5.90 7.29
C LEU A 73 -0.80 6.47 6.83
N ALA A 74 -0.69 7.80 6.72
CA ALA A 74 0.56 8.44 6.30
C ALA A 74 1.68 8.21 7.32
N LEU A 75 1.39 8.41 8.60
CA LEU A 75 2.32 8.13 9.69
C LEU A 75 2.67 6.65 9.77
N LEU A 76 1.67 5.76 9.69
CA LEU A 76 1.88 4.32 9.74
C LEU A 76 2.83 3.84 8.64
N GLN A 77 2.59 4.25 7.39
CA GLN A 77 3.44 3.82 6.27
C GLN A 77 4.86 4.40 6.36
N ASP A 78 5.04 5.62 6.86
CA ASP A 78 6.37 6.21 7.01
C ASP A 78 7.17 5.53 8.14
N LEU A 79 6.50 5.15 9.23
CA LEU A 79 7.09 4.31 10.28
C LEU A 79 7.52 2.94 9.73
N ILE A 80 6.66 2.26 8.98
CA ILE A 80 7.00 0.98 8.36
C ILE A 80 8.24 1.15 7.49
N LYS A 81 8.23 2.13 6.59
CA LYS A 81 9.35 2.38 5.68
C LYS A 81 10.68 2.63 6.38
N LYS A 82 10.67 3.35 7.52
CA LYS A 82 11.89 3.80 8.20
C LYS A 82 12.38 2.87 9.30
N TYR A 83 11.49 2.14 9.94
CA TYR A 83 11.80 1.36 11.14
C TYR A 83 11.51 -0.15 11.03
N MET A 84 10.85 -0.61 9.95
CA MET A 84 10.42 -1.99 9.81
C MET A 84 10.88 -2.59 8.49
N PRO A 85 12.18 -2.90 8.32
CA PRO A 85 12.74 -3.42 7.08
C PRO A 85 12.20 -4.80 6.69
N GLU A 86 11.52 -5.49 7.60
CA GLU A 86 10.84 -6.76 7.35
C GLU A 86 9.59 -6.64 6.49
N TYR A 87 9.17 -5.40 6.16
CA TYR A 87 8.04 -5.12 5.28
C TYR A 87 8.45 -4.25 4.09
N ARG A 88 7.77 -4.45 2.98
CA ARG A 88 7.83 -3.57 1.80
C ARG A 88 6.49 -2.90 1.54
N LEU A 89 6.55 -1.67 1.05
CA LEU A 89 5.39 -0.91 0.59
C LEU A 89 5.30 -1.02 -0.94
N ILE A 90 4.16 -1.45 -1.44
CA ILE A 90 3.89 -1.58 -2.87
C ILE A 90 3.25 -0.29 -3.38
N THR A 91 3.85 0.32 -4.39
CA THR A 91 3.34 1.51 -5.06
C THR A 91 2.54 1.15 -6.31
N ALA A 92 1.43 1.83 -6.56
CA ALA A 92 0.68 1.66 -7.80
C ALA A 92 1.39 2.28 -9.02
N ASN A 93 2.25 3.27 -8.78
CA ASN A 93 3.04 3.95 -9.82
C ASN A 93 4.38 4.38 -9.22
N GLU A 94 5.47 4.19 -9.93
CA GLU A 94 6.82 4.59 -9.50
C GLU A 94 6.95 6.10 -9.23
N ASN A 95 6.11 6.91 -9.90
CA ASN A 95 6.08 8.36 -9.73
C ASN A 95 5.19 8.84 -8.57
N GLN A 96 4.70 7.93 -7.71
CA GLN A 96 3.91 8.34 -6.55
C GLN A 96 4.76 9.14 -5.56
N GLY A 97 4.27 10.34 -5.21
CA GLY A 97 4.88 11.19 -4.21
C GLY A 97 4.88 10.58 -2.80
N LEU A 98 5.62 11.19 -1.88
CA LEU A 98 5.70 10.77 -0.47
C LEU A 98 4.32 10.76 0.21
N GLU A 99 3.42 11.62 -0.23
CA GLU A 99 2.09 11.83 0.37
C GLU A 99 1.06 10.77 -0.04
N THR A 100 1.35 9.98 -1.08
CA THR A 100 0.40 9.00 -1.59
C THR A 100 0.38 7.77 -0.69
N ILE A 101 -0.81 7.37 -0.24
CA ILE A 101 -0.99 6.12 0.47
C ILE A 101 -0.74 4.97 -0.50
N ARG A 102 0.15 4.06 -0.14
CA ARG A 102 0.59 2.94 -0.96
C ARG A 102 -0.54 1.93 -1.20
N ALA A 103 -0.43 1.19 -2.29
CA ALA A 103 -1.44 0.21 -2.68
C ALA A 103 -1.41 -1.02 -1.75
N GLY A 104 -0.24 -1.40 -1.25
CA GLY A 104 -0.11 -2.58 -0.40
C GLY A 104 1.09 -2.54 0.53
N ILE A 105 1.01 -3.36 1.56
CA ILE A 105 2.11 -3.73 2.47
C ILE A 105 2.29 -5.23 2.32
N VAL A 106 3.52 -5.69 2.19
CA VAL A 106 3.87 -7.11 2.10
C VAL A 106 5.09 -7.41 2.96
N PRO A 107 5.26 -8.64 3.45
CA PRO A 107 6.53 -9.10 4.02
C PRO A 107 7.68 -8.93 3.02
N GLU A 108 8.89 -8.69 3.49
CA GLU A 108 10.06 -8.47 2.62
C GLU A 108 10.36 -9.69 1.72
N ASP A 109 10.11 -10.88 2.22
CA ASP A 109 10.29 -12.15 1.50
C ASP A 109 9.08 -12.59 0.66
N SER A 110 8.04 -11.72 0.55
CA SER A 110 6.84 -12.02 -0.22
C SER A 110 7.14 -12.19 -1.71
N VAL A 111 6.45 -13.14 -2.34
CA VAL A 111 6.45 -13.34 -3.80
C VAL A 111 5.75 -12.20 -4.56
N ILE A 112 4.95 -11.39 -3.87
CA ILE A 112 4.33 -10.18 -4.43
C ILE A 112 5.40 -9.10 -4.52
N GLY A 113 6.02 -8.96 -5.69
CA GLY A 113 7.16 -8.07 -5.89
C GLY A 113 6.80 -6.63 -6.26
N ASN A 114 5.63 -6.42 -6.87
CA ASN A 114 5.21 -5.16 -7.44
C ASN A 114 3.68 -4.99 -7.47
N PHE A 115 3.20 -3.89 -8.01
CA PHE A 115 1.78 -3.59 -8.11
C PHE A 115 1.00 -4.59 -8.97
N ALA A 116 1.57 -5.05 -10.08
CA ALA A 116 0.92 -6.02 -10.95
C ALA A 116 0.70 -7.36 -10.24
N ASP A 117 1.69 -7.83 -9.46
CA ASP A 117 1.55 -9.03 -8.64
C ASP A 117 0.49 -8.87 -7.56
N LEU A 118 0.45 -7.70 -6.91
CA LEU A 118 -0.54 -7.39 -5.87
C LEU A 118 -1.96 -7.40 -6.44
N VAL A 119 -2.16 -6.74 -7.59
CA VAL A 119 -3.45 -6.73 -8.29
C VAL A 119 -3.86 -8.16 -8.69
N TYR A 120 -2.93 -8.93 -9.21
CA TYR A 120 -3.21 -10.33 -9.59
C TYR A 120 -3.62 -11.17 -8.38
N ALA A 121 -2.93 -11.05 -7.26
CA ALA A 121 -3.30 -11.74 -6.02
C ALA A 121 -4.73 -11.38 -5.59
N ARG A 122 -5.09 -10.10 -5.64
CA ARG A 122 -6.43 -9.63 -5.28
C ARG A 122 -7.51 -10.10 -6.25
N LEU A 123 -7.21 -10.13 -7.56
CA LEU A 123 -8.15 -10.63 -8.58
C LEU A 123 -8.46 -12.13 -8.40
N ILE A 124 -7.45 -12.93 -8.02
CA ILE A 124 -7.68 -14.36 -7.71
C ILE A 124 -8.58 -14.54 -6.49
N GLU A 125 -8.47 -13.69 -5.49
CA GLU A 125 -9.30 -13.75 -4.28
C GLU A 125 -10.73 -13.26 -4.52
N ASP A 126 -10.98 -12.46 -5.57
CA ASP A 126 -12.30 -12.00 -5.93
C ASP A 126 -13.15 -13.15 -6.45
N SER A 127 -14.04 -13.67 -5.61
CA SER A 127 -14.92 -14.81 -5.91
C SER A 127 -15.89 -14.56 -7.09
N ALA A 128 -16.10 -13.31 -7.49
CA ALA A 128 -16.92 -12.93 -8.64
C ALA A 128 -16.18 -13.13 -9.98
N LEU A 129 -14.86 -13.38 -9.94
CA LEU A 129 -14.04 -13.56 -11.14
C LEU A 129 -13.62 -15.01 -11.34
N ASN A 130 -13.86 -15.51 -12.56
CA ASN A 130 -13.30 -16.79 -13.02
C ASN A 130 -12.09 -16.48 -13.91
N ILE A 131 -10.89 -16.67 -13.40
CA ILE A 131 -9.67 -16.49 -14.18
C ILE A 131 -9.36 -17.75 -15.00
N PRO A 132 -9.07 -17.66 -16.33
CA PRO A 132 -8.84 -16.43 -17.09
C PRO A 132 -10.12 -15.62 -17.34
N VAL A 133 -10.00 -14.31 -17.32
CA VAL A 133 -11.10 -13.38 -17.54
C VAL A 133 -10.67 -12.21 -18.42
N ARG A 134 -11.55 -11.79 -19.34
CA ARG A 134 -11.34 -10.57 -20.12
C ARG A 134 -12.09 -9.42 -19.45
N LEU A 135 -11.39 -8.33 -19.24
CA LEU A 135 -11.94 -7.11 -18.64
C LEU A 135 -11.63 -5.91 -19.56
N GLU A 136 -12.57 -5.00 -19.65
CA GLU A 136 -12.30 -3.67 -20.21
C GLU A 136 -11.43 -2.89 -19.21
N ARG A 137 -10.54 -2.02 -19.75
CA ARG A 137 -9.62 -1.21 -18.94
C ARG A 137 -10.34 -0.44 -17.83
N GLU A 138 -11.46 0.21 -18.17
CA GLU A 138 -12.21 0.98 -17.17
C GLU A 138 -12.86 0.08 -16.11
N ASN A 139 -13.38 -1.09 -16.48
CA ASN A 139 -13.95 -2.04 -15.51
C ASN A 139 -12.87 -2.55 -14.54
N LEU A 140 -11.68 -2.85 -15.05
CA LEU A 140 -10.55 -3.22 -14.20
C LEU A 140 -10.16 -2.07 -13.27
N ARG A 141 -10.09 -0.84 -13.79
CA ARG A 141 -9.79 0.34 -12.98
C ARG A 141 -10.83 0.54 -11.86
N GLN A 142 -12.12 0.39 -12.14
CA GLN A 142 -13.16 0.47 -11.12
C GLN A 142 -13.00 -0.61 -10.04
N LYS A 143 -12.66 -1.83 -10.42
CA LYS A 143 -12.33 -2.88 -9.45
C LYS A 143 -11.16 -2.49 -8.54
N LEU A 144 -10.10 -1.87 -9.08
CA LEU A 144 -8.97 -1.41 -8.26
C LEU A 144 -9.38 -0.32 -7.26
N ILE A 145 -10.35 0.54 -7.62
CA ILE A 145 -10.93 1.52 -6.71
C ILE A 145 -11.76 0.82 -5.62
N GLU A 146 -12.59 -0.15 -5.99
CA GLU A 146 -13.38 -0.97 -5.05
C GLU A 146 -12.47 -1.73 -4.07
N TYR A 147 -11.33 -2.24 -4.55
CA TYR A 147 -10.29 -2.88 -3.73
C TYR A 147 -9.48 -1.88 -2.91
N LYS A 148 -9.76 -0.58 -3.01
CA LYS A 148 -9.04 0.50 -2.33
C LYS A 148 -7.53 0.55 -2.62
N MET A 149 -7.10 -0.03 -3.71
CA MET A 149 -5.69 -0.05 -4.16
C MET A 149 -5.29 1.28 -4.82
N ILE A 150 -6.23 1.94 -5.49
CA ILE A 150 -6.09 3.25 -6.11
C ILE A 150 -7.25 4.16 -5.76
N GLN A 151 -7.12 5.45 -6.03
CA GLN A 151 -8.18 6.44 -5.82
C GLN A 151 -8.54 7.16 -7.13
N GLY A 152 -9.81 7.55 -7.25
CA GLY A 152 -10.32 8.51 -8.21
C GLY A 152 -9.74 8.37 -9.61
N ASN A 153 -8.96 9.37 -10.01
CA ASN A 153 -8.39 9.48 -11.35
C ASN A 153 -7.02 8.83 -11.53
N GLU A 154 -6.54 8.09 -10.54
CA GLU A 154 -5.26 7.39 -10.67
C GLU A 154 -5.31 6.34 -11.80
N LEU A 155 -4.22 6.22 -12.53
CA LEU A 155 -3.97 5.20 -13.56
C LEU A 155 -4.92 5.18 -14.77
N ILE A 156 -5.68 6.25 -15.03
CA ILE A 156 -6.64 6.28 -16.15
C ILE A 156 -5.98 5.88 -17.48
N TYR A 157 -4.80 6.46 -17.77
CA TYR A 157 -4.10 6.23 -19.06
C TYR A 157 -2.89 5.30 -18.95
N THR A 158 -2.42 5.04 -17.73
CA THR A 158 -1.18 4.31 -17.48
C THR A 158 -1.40 2.86 -17.07
N LEU A 159 -2.65 2.43 -16.88
CA LEU A 159 -2.97 1.09 -16.40
C LEU A 159 -2.30 -0.04 -17.20
N PRO A 160 -2.26 -0.01 -18.56
CA PRO A 160 -1.55 -1.03 -19.32
C PRO A 160 -0.03 -1.06 -19.09
N LYS A 161 0.56 0.05 -18.62
CA LYS A 161 1.99 0.12 -18.30
C LYS A 161 2.33 -0.39 -16.90
N VAL A 162 1.43 -0.18 -15.95
CA VAL A 162 1.64 -0.60 -14.56
C VAL A 162 1.17 -2.03 -14.29
N LEU A 163 0.22 -2.54 -15.11
CA LEU A 163 -0.19 -3.94 -15.12
C LEU A 163 0.39 -4.61 -16.35
N ASP A 164 1.68 -4.83 -16.33
CA ASP A 164 2.44 -5.53 -17.37
C ASP A 164 2.98 -6.86 -16.81
N GLY A 165 3.30 -7.76 -17.73
CA GLY A 165 3.87 -9.05 -17.39
C GLY A 165 3.04 -10.24 -17.87
N ALA A 166 3.53 -11.45 -17.62
CA ALA A 166 3.01 -12.70 -18.20
C ALA A 166 1.54 -13.00 -17.85
N LYS A 167 1.00 -12.33 -16.83
CA LYS A 167 -0.38 -12.54 -16.35
C LYS A 167 -1.39 -11.58 -16.98
N TYR A 168 -0.95 -10.63 -17.78
CA TYR A 168 -1.77 -9.57 -18.39
C TYR A 168 -1.52 -9.51 -19.89
N ALA A 169 -2.50 -9.90 -20.69
CA ALA A 169 -2.44 -9.78 -22.16
C ALA A 169 -3.36 -8.64 -22.61
N TRP A 170 -2.77 -7.45 -22.80
CA TRP A 170 -3.48 -6.28 -23.27
C TRP A 170 -3.73 -6.33 -24.78
N THR A 171 -4.85 -5.75 -25.24
CA THR A 171 -5.09 -5.44 -26.64
C THR A 171 -4.15 -4.32 -27.11
N ASP A 172 -3.88 -4.24 -28.41
CA ASP A 172 -2.93 -3.25 -28.97
C ASP A 172 -3.33 -1.79 -28.69
N ASP A 173 -4.63 -1.53 -28.57
CA ASP A 173 -5.19 -0.23 -28.20
C ASP A 173 -5.19 0.03 -26.67
N GLY A 174 -4.89 -0.99 -25.87
CA GLY A 174 -4.91 -0.90 -24.41
C GLY A 174 -6.31 -0.78 -23.78
N GLU A 175 -7.36 -1.06 -24.54
CA GLU A 175 -8.74 -0.91 -24.07
C GLU A 175 -9.27 -2.15 -23.33
N SER A 176 -8.66 -3.31 -23.53
CA SER A 176 -9.03 -4.54 -22.83
C SER A 176 -7.80 -5.34 -22.42
N VAL A 177 -7.96 -6.15 -21.38
CA VAL A 177 -6.93 -7.08 -20.91
C VAL A 177 -7.53 -8.46 -20.68
N LEU A 178 -6.82 -9.51 -21.08
CA LEU A 178 -7.05 -10.87 -20.64
C LEU A 178 -6.15 -11.17 -19.45
N ILE A 179 -6.75 -11.48 -18.30
CA ILE A 179 -6.04 -11.91 -17.10
C ILE A 179 -5.84 -13.42 -17.23
N LEU A 180 -4.61 -13.87 -17.18
CA LEU A 180 -4.18 -15.25 -17.38
C LEU A 180 -4.00 -15.98 -16.03
N GLN A 181 -4.08 -17.32 -16.09
CA GLN A 181 -3.73 -18.17 -14.94
C GLN A 181 -2.23 -18.31 -14.80
#